data_a524fcdc9974f18416737ada0d33d6c5
#
_entry.id   a524fcdc9974f18416737ada0d33d6c5
#
_cell.length_a   1.000
_cell.length_b   1.000
_cell.length_c   1.000
_cell.angle_alpha   90.00
_cell.angle_beta   90.00
_cell.angle_gamma   90.00
#
_symmetry.space_group_name_H-M   'P 1'
#
loop_
_entity.id
_entity.type
_entity.pdbx_description
1 polymer ?
#
loop_
_entity_poly.entity_id
_entity_poly.type
_entity_poly.pdbx_seq_one_letter_code
_entity_poly.pdbx_strand_id
1 'polypeptide(L)'
;VGLEILSIIKQNDLPLEFPEEVLAASRKVPKTIKKTELAGRRDLRERTVVTVDGEDAKDLDDAVYVQQISADEYLLGVYIADVSYYVTEDSILDKEARERGTSVYLVDRVLPMLPERLSNGICSLNAGEDRLSMACEMHIDSKGTVLNYEIFPAVINVRHRLSYNIVRSILAGDEELCTKYADILPMVGKMDELRQILHDKRARRGAVDFDLPEQKVILDEKLHPVEIVQRVHGNAESIIEEFMLAANE
;
A
#
# COMPACT_ATOMS: atom_id res chain seq x y z
N VAL A 1 -10.51 23.86 14.20
CA VAL A 1 -9.48 22.97 13.59
C VAL A 1 -8.86 23.62 12.35
N GLY A 2 -9.63 24.33 11.50
CA GLY A 2 -9.07 24.88 10.27
C GLY A 2 -7.94 25.90 10.44
N LEU A 3 -8.02 26.81 11.42
CA LEU A 3 -7.01 27.85 11.64
C LEU A 3 -5.76 27.30 12.32
N GLU A 4 -5.92 26.36 13.24
CA GLU A 4 -4.81 25.70 13.94
C GLU A 4 -3.98 24.86 12.96
N ILE A 5 -4.63 24.07 12.07
CA ILE A 5 -3.95 23.28 11.07
C ILE A 5 -3.22 24.17 10.06
N LEU A 6 -3.86 25.27 9.59
CA LEU A 6 -3.19 26.24 8.71
C LEU A 6 -1.98 26.90 9.40
N SER A 7 -2.05 27.14 10.73
CA SER A 7 -0.92 27.63 11.50
C SER A 7 0.24 26.63 11.52
N ILE A 8 -0.06 25.32 11.72
CA ILE A 8 0.96 24.26 11.70
C ILE A 8 1.61 24.18 10.30
N ILE A 9 0.81 24.20 9.24
CA ILE A 9 1.29 24.18 7.86
C ILE A 9 2.27 25.33 7.63
N LYS A 10 1.88 26.56 8.05
CA LYS A 10 2.68 27.75 7.86
C LYS A 10 3.95 27.76 8.73
N GLN A 11 3.87 27.29 9.97
CA GLN A 11 5.02 27.23 10.90
C GLN A 11 6.09 26.25 10.44
N ASN A 12 5.71 25.21 9.68
CA ASN A 12 6.61 24.20 9.17
C ASN A 12 6.93 24.37 7.68
N ASP A 13 6.54 25.51 7.08
CA ASP A 13 6.76 25.83 5.66
C ASP A 13 6.27 24.71 4.71
N LEU A 14 5.17 24.02 5.08
CA LEU A 14 4.63 22.92 4.27
C LEU A 14 3.92 23.47 3.04
N PRO A 15 4.19 22.95 1.83
CA PRO A 15 3.59 23.42 0.58
C PRO A 15 2.12 22.98 0.50
N LEU A 16 1.19 23.92 0.66
CA LEU A 16 -0.25 23.65 0.67
C LEU A 16 -0.80 23.31 -0.72
N GLU A 17 -0.34 24.02 -1.74
CA GLU A 17 -0.83 23.88 -3.12
C GLU A 17 0.30 23.47 -4.07
N PHE A 18 -0.08 22.86 -5.17
CA PHE A 18 0.87 22.59 -6.26
C PHE A 18 0.94 23.80 -7.21
N PRO A 19 2.12 24.14 -7.73
CA PRO A 19 2.26 25.09 -8.83
C PRO A 19 1.41 24.69 -10.03
N GLU A 20 0.85 25.69 -10.74
CA GLU A 20 -0.04 25.44 -11.90
C GLU A 20 0.66 24.62 -13.01
N GLU A 21 1.95 24.82 -13.21
CA GLU A 21 2.74 24.05 -14.17
C GLU A 21 2.85 22.56 -13.79
N VAL A 22 2.92 22.22 -12.50
CA VAL A 22 2.89 20.85 -11.98
C VAL A 22 1.51 20.23 -12.20
N LEU A 23 0.45 20.99 -11.90
CA LEU A 23 -0.93 20.56 -12.17
C LEU A 23 -1.18 20.36 -13.66
N ALA A 24 -0.67 21.26 -14.51
CA ALA A 24 -0.77 21.13 -15.98
C ALA A 24 -0.01 19.89 -16.48
N ALA A 25 1.15 19.57 -15.92
CA ALA A 25 1.89 18.35 -16.23
C ALA A 25 1.12 17.11 -15.80
N SER A 26 0.58 17.10 -14.58
CA SER A 26 -0.22 15.98 -14.08
C SER A 26 -1.45 15.69 -14.94
N ARG A 27 -2.12 16.72 -15.47
CA ARG A 27 -3.28 16.57 -16.37
C ARG A 27 -2.95 15.86 -17.69
N LYS A 28 -1.67 15.84 -18.11
CA LYS A 28 -1.21 15.14 -19.32
C LYS A 28 -1.00 13.63 -19.08
N VAL A 29 -0.83 13.22 -17.83
CA VAL A 29 -0.70 11.79 -17.47
C VAL A 29 -2.05 11.10 -17.75
N PRO A 30 -2.06 9.93 -18.41
CA PRO A 30 -3.28 9.21 -18.71
C PRO A 30 -4.01 8.77 -17.43
N LYS A 31 -5.32 8.55 -17.51
CA LYS A 31 -6.11 7.99 -16.40
C LYS A 31 -6.09 6.46 -16.35
N THR A 32 -5.82 5.85 -17.50
CA THR A 32 -5.80 4.40 -17.68
C THR A 32 -4.57 4.01 -18.47
N ILE A 33 -4.06 2.81 -18.25
CA ILE A 33 -2.91 2.30 -18.99
C ILE A 33 -3.27 2.09 -20.48
N LYS A 34 -2.31 2.33 -21.36
CA LYS A 34 -2.44 2.11 -22.79
C LYS A 34 -1.89 0.73 -23.18
N LYS A 35 -2.40 0.14 -24.24
CA LYS A 35 -1.89 -1.16 -24.75
C LYS A 35 -0.39 -1.16 -25.03
N THR A 36 0.17 -0.02 -25.46
CA THR A 36 1.60 0.14 -25.72
C THR A 36 2.44 0.09 -24.45
N GLU A 37 1.87 0.37 -23.28
CA GLU A 37 2.55 0.37 -21.97
C GLU A 37 2.67 -1.05 -21.38
N LEU A 38 2.00 -2.05 -22.01
CA LEU A 38 2.11 -3.46 -21.64
C LEU A 38 3.38 -4.12 -22.19
N ALA A 39 4.01 -3.53 -23.19
CA ALA A 39 5.18 -4.10 -23.83
C ALA A 39 6.36 -4.26 -22.84
N GLY A 40 6.93 -5.46 -22.77
CA GLY A 40 8.03 -5.78 -21.86
C GLY A 40 7.63 -6.00 -20.41
N ARG A 41 6.33 -5.99 -20.10
CA ARG A 41 5.79 -6.26 -18.76
C ARG A 41 5.17 -7.65 -18.70
N ARG A 42 5.33 -8.32 -17.56
CA ARG A 42 4.65 -9.58 -17.30
C ARG A 42 3.17 -9.30 -17.00
N ASP A 43 2.28 -10.00 -17.70
CA ASP A 43 0.83 -9.88 -17.47
C ASP A 43 0.40 -10.77 -16.31
N LEU A 44 0.03 -10.16 -15.20
CA LEU A 44 -0.43 -10.79 -13.96
C LEU A 44 -1.87 -10.40 -13.61
N ARG A 45 -2.65 -9.90 -14.56
CA ARG A 45 -4.02 -9.42 -14.33
C ARG A 45 -4.99 -10.51 -13.89
N GLU A 46 -4.72 -11.76 -14.24
CA GLU A 46 -5.51 -12.92 -13.79
C GLU A 46 -5.12 -13.42 -12.38
N ARG A 47 -4.04 -12.89 -11.81
CA ARG A 47 -3.61 -13.26 -10.45
C ARG A 47 -4.50 -12.57 -9.42
N THR A 48 -4.88 -13.33 -8.38
CA THR A 48 -5.72 -12.81 -7.30
C THR A 48 -4.89 -11.92 -6.34
N VAL A 49 -4.60 -10.71 -6.78
CA VAL A 49 -3.84 -9.71 -6.01
C VAL A 49 -4.79 -8.88 -5.17
N VAL A 50 -4.40 -8.53 -3.95
CA VAL A 50 -5.19 -7.67 -3.04
C VAL A 50 -4.34 -6.53 -2.49
N THR A 51 -4.98 -5.39 -2.19
CA THR A 51 -4.41 -4.32 -1.35
C THR A 51 -5.00 -4.41 0.05
N VAL A 52 -4.21 -4.06 1.07
CA VAL A 52 -4.66 -4.04 2.47
C VAL A 52 -4.15 -2.78 3.13
N ASP A 53 -5.03 -1.83 3.41
CA ASP A 53 -4.70 -0.50 3.91
C ASP A 53 -5.69 -0.01 4.97
N GLY A 54 -5.52 1.23 5.42
CA GLY A 54 -6.55 1.93 6.19
C GLY A 54 -7.82 2.15 5.37
N GLU A 55 -8.97 2.25 6.03
CA GLU A 55 -10.26 2.44 5.36
C GLU A 55 -10.31 3.72 4.52
N ASP A 56 -9.64 4.76 4.99
CA ASP A 56 -9.62 6.10 4.38
C ASP A 56 -8.49 6.27 3.34
N ALA A 57 -7.59 5.27 3.16
CA ALA A 57 -6.49 5.34 2.21
C ALA A 57 -7.00 5.48 0.77
N LYS A 58 -6.36 6.35 -0.01
CA LYS A 58 -6.68 6.57 -1.44
C LYS A 58 -5.50 6.31 -2.34
N ASP A 59 -4.32 6.42 -1.79
CA ASP A 59 -3.00 6.20 -2.37
C ASP A 59 -2.53 4.78 -2.01
N LEU A 60 -3.03 3.80 -2.77
CA LEU A 60 -2.73 2.39 -2.56
C LEU A 60 -1.44 2.06 -3.32
N ASP A 61 -0.31 2.08 -2.62
CA ASP A 61 1.01 1.97 -3.23
C ASP A 61 1.50 0.53 -3.39
N ASP A 62 0.99 -0.39 -2.55
CA ASP A 62 1.38 -1.80 -2.52
C ASP A 62 0.19 -2.74 -2.63
N ALA A 63 0.44 -3.89 -3.23
CA ALA A 63 -0.49 -4.99 -3.32
C ALA A 63 0.26 -6.31 -3.14
N VAL A 64 -0.42 -7.32 -2.64
CA VAL A 64 0.20 -8.58 -2.26
C VAL A 64 -0.55 -9.80 -2.79
N TYR A 65 0.19 -10.88 -2.92
CA TYR A 65 -0.31 -12.21 -3.28
C TYR A 65 0.48 -13.27 -2.53
N VAL A 66 -0.20 -14.27 -1.98
CA VAL A 66 0.43 -15.43 -1.36
C VAL A 66 -0.17 -16.72 -1.89
N GLN A 67 0.67 -17.65 -2.25
CA GLN A 67 0.29 -19.01 -2.62
C GLN A 67 1.21 -20.01 -1.92
N GLN A 68 0.64 -21.02 -1.28
CA GLN A 68 1.42 -22.17 -0.84
C GLN A 68 1.68 -23.08 -2.04
N ILE A 69 2.96 -23.25 -2.41
CA ILE A 69 3.39 -24.08 -3.56
C ILE A 69 3.50 -25.55 -3.15
N SER A 70 4.03 -25.80 -1.95
CA SER A 70 4.14 -27.12 -1.35
C SER A 70 3.95 -27.05 0.16
N ALA A 71 4.07 -28.18 0.88
CA ALA A 71 3.98 -28.19 2.34
C ALA A 71 5.02 -27.26 3.00
N ASP A 72 6.17 -27.07 2.37
CA ASP A 72 7.32 -26.34 2.92
C ASP A 72 7.67 -25.07 2.11
N GLU A 73 6.83 -24.64 1.17
CA GLU A 73 7.19 -23.54 0.28
C GLU A 73 6.01 -22.64 -0.05
N TYR A 74 6.24 -21.33 0.03
CA TYR A 74 5.32 -20.26 -0.31
C TYR A 74 5.86 -19.43 -1.46
N LEU A 75 4.97 -18.97 -2.33
CA LEU A 75 5.22 -17.86 -3.25
C LEU A 75 4.60 -16.61 -2.64
N LEU A 76 5.43 -15.63 -2.33
CA LEU A 76 5.02 -14.28 -1.95
C LEU A 76 5.24 -13.35 -3.14
N GLY A 77 4.20 -12.69 -3.60
CA GLY A 77 4.25 -11.59 -4.56
C GLY A 77 3.98 -10.26 -3.86
N VAL A 78 4.90 -9.32 -4.05
CA VAL A 78 4.77 -7.92 -3.63
C VAL A 78 4.82 -7.06 -4.87
N TYR A 79 3.82 -6.22 -5.06
CA TYR A 79 3.62 -5.40 -6.25
C TYR A 79 3.51 -3.95 -5.83
N ILE A 80 4.49 -3.14 -6.22
CA ILE A 80 4.54 -1.71 -5.90
C ILE A 80 4.12 -0.92 -7.13
N ALA A 81 3.30 0.09 -6.96
CA ALA A 81 2.90 0.99 -8.04
C ALA A 81 4.12 1.54 -8.77
N ASP A 82 4.15 1.39 -10.11
CA ASP A 82 5.29 1.86 -10.92
C ASP A 82 5.18 3.37 -11.18
N VAL A 83 5.37 4.14 -10.10
CA VAL A 83 5.29 5.61 -10.12
C VAL A 83 6.34 6.20 -11.05
N SER A 84 7.55 5.62 -11.09
CA SER A 84 8.67 6.10 -11.89
C SER A 84 8.41 6.04 -13.41
N TYR A 85 7.45 5.24 -13.84
CA TYR A 85 7.01 5.22 -15.23
C TYR A 85 6.32 6.53 -15.65
N TYR A 86 5.58 7.15 -14.75
CA TYR A 86 4.82 8.39 -15.00
C TYR A 86 5.57 9.63 -14.50
N VAL A 87 6.37 9.50 -13.46
CA VAL A 87 7.19 10.56 -12.86
C VAL A 87 8.65 10.29 -13.23
N THR A 88 9.01 10.74 -14.44
CA THR A 88 10.36 10.51 -14.97
C THR A 88 11.36 11.46 -14.32
N GLU A 89 12.61 11.02 -14.19
CA GLU A 89 13.71 11.80 -13.63
C GLU A 89 13.82 13.19 -14.29
N ASP A 90 14.08 14.20 -13.47
CA ASP A 90 14.18 15.63 -13.83
C ASP A 90 12.93 16.26 -14.48
N SER A 91 11.82 15.52 -14.56
CA SER A 91 10.54 16.12 -14.95
C SER A 91 10.07 17.16 -13.92
N ILE A 92 9.12 17.99 -14.31
CA ILE A 92 8.54 18.98 -13.39
C ILE A 92 7.82 18.31 -12.21
N LEU A 93 7.23 17.12 -12.43
CA LEU A 93 6.61 16.31 -11.38
C LEU A 93 7.65 15.77 -10.40
N ASP A 94 8.78 15.29 -10.91
CA ASP A 94 9.88 14.77 -10.09
C ASP A 94 10.54 15.86 -9.25
N LYS A 95 10.78 17.05 -9.83
CA LYS A 95 11.34 18.20 -9.11
C LYS A 95 10.45 18.63 -7.95
N GLU A 96 9.15 18.74 -8.18
CA GLU A 96 8.19 19.08 -7.13
C GLU A 96 8.12 17.98 -6.05
N ALA A 97 8.13 16.70 -6.46
CA ALA A 97 8.14 15.58 -5.52
C ALA A 97 9.40 15.56 -4.65
N ARG A 98 10.57 15.86 -5.21
CA ARG A 98 11.83 15.99 -4.46
C ARG A 98 11.79 17.14 -3.47
N GLU A 99 11.20 18.28 -3.84
CA GLU A 99 11.07 19.44 -2.97
C GLU A 99 10.15 19.16 -1.79
N ARG A 100 9.02 18.47 -2.01
CA ARG A 100 8.10 18.05 -0.96
C ARG A 100 8.70 16.94 -0.08
N GLY A 101 9.46 16.03 -0.66
CA GLY A 101 10.13 14.91 0.00
C GLY A 101 9.23 13.79 0.48
N THR A 102 8.02 14.08 0.92
CA THR A 102 7.01 13.12 1.42
C THR A 102 5.61 13.68 1.34
N SER A 103 4.60 12.82 1.45
CA SER A 103 3.24 13.23 1.79
C SER A 103 3.14 13.52 3.29
N VAL A 104 2.40 14.57 3.67
CA VAL A 104 2.18 14.93 5.08
C VAL A 104 0.71 14.71 5.42
N TYR A 105 0.47 13.80 6.37
CA TYR A 105 -0.87 13.44 6.83
C TYR A 105 -1.21 14.27 8.07
N LEU A 106 -2.12 15.23 7.89
CA LEU A 106 -2.67 16.04 8.97
C LEU A 106 -4.01 15.46 9.43
N VAL A 107 -4.53 15.97 10.54
CA VAL A 107 -5.76 15.42 11.14
C VAL A 107 -6.98 15.52 10.21
N ASP A 108 -7.06 16.59 9.41
CA ASP A 108 -8.20 16.91 8.55
C ASP A 108 -7.93 16.81 7.04
N ARG A 109 -6.66 16.66 6.66
CA ARG A 109 -6.24 16.63 5.24
C ARG A 109 -4.89 15.97 5.04
N VAL A 110 -4.60 15.63 3.80
CA VAL A 110 -3.29 15.19 3.36
C VAL A 110 -2.70 16.28 2.44
N LEU A 111 -1.41 16.58 2.64
CA LEU A 111 -0.60 17.35 1.69
C LEU A 111 0.23 16.34 0.90
N PRO A 112 -0.21 15.93 -0.29
CA PRO A 112 0.41 14.82 -1.00
C PRO A 112 1.73 15.24 -1.65
N MET A 113 2.69 14.30 -1.74
CA MET A 113 3.95 14.49 -2.46
C MET A 113 3.73 14.65 -3.97
N LEU A 114 2.76 13.95 -4.53
CA LEU A 114 2.37 14.00 -5.93
C LEU A 114 0.91 14.47 -6.08
N PRO A 115 0.55 15.17 -7.17
CA PRO A 115 -0.84 15.53 -7.43
C PRO A 115 -1.77 14.31 -7.37
N GLU A 116 -2.97 14.47 -6.80
CA GLU A 116 -3.95 13.37 -6.59
C GLU A 116 -4.30 12.60 -7.86
N ARG A 117 -4.17 13.22 -9.04
CA ARG A 117 -4.35 12.54 -10.31
C ARG A 117 -3.36 11.38 -10.50
N LEU A 118 -2.18 11.47 -9.90
CA LEU A 118 -1.20 10.38 -9.85
C LEU A 118 -1.40 9.54 -8.60
N SER A 119 -1.27 10.14 -7.41
CA SER A 119 -1.26 9.40 -6.14
C SER A 119 -2.55 8.61 -5.87
N ASN A 120 -3.73 9.20 -6.14
CA ASN A 120 -5.03 8.53 -5.94
C ASN A 120 -5.59 7.94 -7.26
N GLY A 121 -4.92 8.22 -8.39
CA GLY A 121 -5.34 7.85 -9.73
C GLY A 121 -4.51 6.72 -10.34
N ILE A 122 -3.75 7.06 -11.39
CA ILE A 122 -3.03 6.06 -12.20
C ILE A 122 -1.95 5.29 -11.42
N CYS A 123 -1.36 5.90 -10.39
CA CYS A 123 -0.37 5.27 -9.52
C CYS A 123 -1.01 4.54 -8.33
N SER A 124 -2.30 4.73 -8.03
CA SER A 124 -2.98 3.97 -6.99
C SER A 124 -3.45 2.61 -7.51
N LEU A 125 -3.14 1.54 -6.80
CA LEU A 125 -3.50 0.15 -7.16
C LEU A 125 -4.98 -0.13 -6.85
N ASN A 126 -5.87 0.65 -7.48
CA ASN A 126 -7.31 0.56 -7.30
C ASN A 126 -7.88 -0.78 -7.78
N ALA A 127 -8.81 -1.36 -7.01
CA ALA A 127 -9.44 -2.62 -7.37
C ALA A 127 -10.24 -2.52 -8.68
N GLY A 128 -10.11 -3.54 -9.52
CA GLY A 128 -10.78 -3.65 -10.81
C GLY A 128 -10.16 -2.80 -11.93
N GLU A 129 -9.04 -2.15 -11.66
CA GLU A 129 -8.34 -1.33 -12.66
C GLU A 129 -6.97 -1.92 -12.98
N ASP A 130 -6.61 -1.95 -14.27
CA ASP A 130 -5.27 -2.37 -14.68
C ASP A 130 -4.25 -1.32 -14.24
N ARG A 131 -3.14 -1.75 -13.62
CA ARG A 131 -2.07 -0.87 -13.12
C ARG A 131 -0.69 -1.42 -13.47
N LEU A 132 0.23 -0.49 -13.75
CA LEU A 132 1.64 -0.81 -13.89
C LEU A 132 2.25 -0.97 -12.51
N SER A 133 3.05 -2.01 -12.33
CA SER A 133 3.74 -2.28 -11.07
C SER A 133 5.17 -2.77 -11.29
N MET A 134 6.01 -2.56 -10.28
CA MET A 134 7.23 -3.31 -10.07
C MET A 134 6.89 -4.48 -9.15
N ALA A 135 7.12 -5.67 -9.64
CA ALA A 135 6.85 -6.91 -8.92
C ALA A 135 8.14 -7.44 -8.29
N CYS A 136 8.04 -7.90 -7.04
CA CYS A 136 9.02 -8.76 -6.39
C CYS A 136 8.30 -10.07 -6.02
N GLU A 137 8.66 -11.16 -6.68
CA GLU A 137 8.13 -12.49 -6.37
C GLU A 137 9.21 -13.32 -5.71
N MET A 138 8.91 -13.89 -4.54
CA MET A 138 9.86 -14.63 -3.69
C MET A 138 9.33 -16.02 -3.37
N HIS A 139 10.17 -17.03 -3.53
CA HIS A 139 9.97 -18.37 -3.01
C HIS A 139 10.53 -18.43 -1.60
N ILE A 140 9.70 -18.74 -0.62
CA ILE A 140 10.05 -18.71 0.81
C ILE A 140 9.76 -20.06 1.44
N ASP A 141 10.74 -20.62 2.16
CA ASP A 141 10.56 -21.90 2.86
C ASP A 141 9.78 -21.75 4.16
N SER A 142 9.41 -22.89 4.78
CA SER A 142 8.68 -22.96 6.05
C SER A 142 9.48 -22.40 7.26
N LYS A 143 10.75 -22.00 7.07
CA LYS A 143 11.58 -21.31 8.08
C LYS A 143 11.71 -19.81 7.83
N GLY A 144 11.08 -19.32 6.75
CA GLY A 144 11.15 -17.92 6.32
C GLY A 144 12.40 -17.58 5.49
N THR A 145 13.13 -18.58 4.97
CA THR A 145 14.30 -18.32 4.13
C THR A 145 13.83 -18.06 2.69
N VAL A 146 14.25 -16.95 2.11
CA VAL A 146 14.04 -16.69 0.67
C VAL A 146 14.97 -17.62 -0.11
N LEU A 147 14.39 -18.57 -0.82
CA LEU A 147 15.11 -19.57 -1.66
C LEU A 147 15.50 -18.99 -3.01
N ASN A 148 14.60 -18.18 -3.57
CA ASN A 148 14.77 -17.50 -4.84
C ASN A 148 13.85 -16.28 -4.91
N TYR A 149 14.22 -15.29 -5.70
CA TYR A 149 13.38 -14.12 -5.98
C TYR A 149 13.58 -13.61 -7.40
N GLU A 150 12.59 -12.90 -7.90
CA GLU A 150 12.65 -12.23 -9.19
C GLU A 150 12.00 -10.85 -9.09
N ILE A 151 12.67 -9.81 -9.62
CA ILE A 151 12.16 -8.46 -9.71
C ILE A 151 11.93 -8.12 -11.18
N PHE A 152 10.71 -7.70 -11.51
CA PHE A 152 10.35 -7.42 -12.90
C PHE A 152 9.20 -6.42 -13.01
N PRO A 153 9.09 -5.67 -14.11
CA PRO A 153 7.94 -4.86 -14.40
C PRO A 153 6.73 -5.73 -14.76
N ALA A 154 5.58 -5.42 -14.17
CA ALA A 154 4.35 -6.17 -14.36
C ALA A 154 3.14 -5.25 -14.67
N VAL A 155 2.07 -5.88 -15.12
CA VAL A 155 0.72 -5.32 -15.13
C VAL A 155 -0.14 -6.19 -14.24
N ILE A 156 -0.81 -5.57 -13.29
CA ILE A 156 -1.71 -6.23 -12.34
C ILE A 156 -3.12 -5.66 -12.43
N ASN A 157 -4.10 -6.42 -11.94
CA ASN A 157 -5.45 -5.95 -11.67
C ASN A 157 -5.81 -6.41 -10.25
N VAL A 158 -5.94 -5.45 -9.33
CA VAL A 158 -6.26 -5.76 -7.93
C VAL A 158 -7.67 -6.33 -7.85
N ARG A 159 -7.81 -7.53 -7.31
CA ARG A 159 -9.09 -8.23 -7.17
C ARG A 159 -9.98 -7.61 -6.11
N HIS A 160 -9.41 -7.34 -4.94
CA HIS A 160 -10.11 -6.76 -3.81
C HIS A 160 -9.25 -5.70 -3.13
N ARG A 161 -9.85 -4.55 -2.84
CA ARG A 161 -9.34 -3.60 -1.88
C ARG A 161 -9.86 -4.00 -0.49
N LEU A 162 -8.98 -4.43 0.38
CA LEU A 162 -9.29 -4.78 1.76
C LEU A 162 -8.87 -3.66 2.70
N SER A 163 -9.51 -3.59 3.87
CA SER A 163 -8.98 -2.79 4.98
C SER A 163 -8.38 -3.72 6.05
N TYR A 164 -7.52 -3.17 6.90
CA TYR A 164 -6.98 -3.92 8.05
C TYR A 164 -8.11 -4.49 8.92
N ASN A 165 -9.22 -3.75 9.10
CA ASN A 165 -10.39 -4.22 9.84
C ASN A 165 -11.05 -5.42 9.17
N ILE A 166 -11.20 -5.40 7.83
CA ILE A 166 -11.77 -6.52 7.06
C ILE A 166 -10.89 -7.77 7.22
N VAL A 167 -9.57 -7.64 7.03
CA VAL A 167 -8.64 -8.77 7.17
C VAL A 167 -8.68 -9.33 8.59
N ARG A 168 -8.69 -8.47 9.60
CA ARG A 168 -8.79 -8.86 11.01
C ARG A 168 -10.07 -9.64 11.30
N SER A 169 -11.20 -9.16 10.79
CA SER A 169 -12.50 -9.83 10.97
C SER A 169 -12.56 -11.18 10.22
N ILE A 170 -12.00 -11.27 9.02
CA ILE A 170 -11.89 -12.55 8.28
C ILE A 170 -11.05 -13.56 9.08
N LEU A 171 -9.91 -13.14 9.62
CA LEU A 171 -9.04 -14.00 10.45
C LEU A 171 -9.71 -14.40 11.76
N ALA A 172 -10.61 -13.58 12.29
CA ALA A 172 -11.42 -13.90 13.46
C ALA A 172 -12.63 -14.82 13.15
N GLY A 173 -12.89 -15.12 11.89
CA GLY A 173 -13.96 -16.02 11.45
C GLY A 173 -15.33 -15.37 11.34
N ASP A 174 -15.41 -14.07 11.03
CA ASP A 174 -16.68 -13.39 10.73
C ASP A 174 -17.39 -14.04 9.54
N GLU A 175 -18.55 -14.64 9.76
CA GLU A 175 -19.26 -15.45 8.76
C GLU A 175 -19.69 -14.63 7.53
N GLU A 176 -20.11 -13.38 7.73
CA GLU A 176 -20.56 -12.50 6.64
C GLU A 176 -19.38 -12.13 5.73
N LEU A 177 -18.26 -11.69 6.33
CA LEU A 177 -17.07 -11.32 5.59
C LEU A 177 -16.38 -12.53 4.95
N CYS A 178 -16.35 -13.68 5.63
CA CYS A 178 -15.85 -14.93 5.06
C CYS A 178 -16.66 -15.36 3.84
N THR A 179 -17.98 -15.20 3.87
CA THR A 179 -18.86 -15.49 2.73
C THR A 179 -18.62 -14.50 1.59
N LYS A 180 -18.54 -13.20 1.90
CA LYS A 180 -18.32 -12.13 0.92
C LYS A 180 -17.00 -12.26 0.18
N TYR A 181 -15.94 -12.67 0.87
CA TYR A 181 -14.57 -12.79 0.37
C TYR A 181 -14.12 -14.26 0.22
N ALA A 182 -15.07 -15.16 -0.06
CA ALA A 182 -14.82 -16.61 -0.15
C ALA A 182 -13.72 -16.98 -1.17
N ASP A 183 -13.59 -16.19 -2.25
CA ASP A 183 -12.61 -16.40 -3.32
C ASP A 183 -11.17 -16.15 -2.87
N ILE A 184 -10.94 -15.34 -1.83
CA ILE A 184 -9.61 -15.03 -1.29
C ILE A 184 -9.37 -15.60 0.12
N LEU A 185 -10.36 -16.19 0.75
CA LEU A 185 -10.28 -16.69 2.11
C LEU A 185 -9.08 -17.65 2.34
N PRO A 186 -8.81 -18.64 1.44
CA PRO A 186 -7.62 -19.49 1.60
C PRO A 186 -6.31 -18.69 1.54
N MET A 187 -6.23 -17.67 0.68
CA MET A 187 -5.05 -16.82 0.55
C MET A 187 -4.82 -15.98 1.82
N VAL A 188 -5.88 -15.38 2.39
CA VAL A 188 -5.77 -14.58 3.62
C VAL A 188 -5.25 -15.43 4.79
N GLY A 189 -5.71 -16.68 4.91
CA GLY A 189 -5.16 -17.62 5.89
C GLY A 189 -3.67 -17.90 5.67
N LYS A 190 -3.23 -18.04 4.41
CA LYS A 190 -1.82 -18.24 4.08
C LYS A 190 -0.97 -16.97 4.26
N MET A 191 -1.57 -15.80 4.12
CA MET A 191 -0.90 -14.53 4.42
C MET A 191 -0.55 -14.46 5.92
N ASP A 192 -1.49 -14.80 6.82
CA ASP A 192 -1.21 -14.77 8.27
C ASP A 192 -0.20 -15.87 8.68
N GLU A 193 -0.29 -17.05 8.08
CA GLU A 193 0.68 -18.14 8.31
C GLU A 193 2.10 -17.72 7.90
N LEU A 194 2.27 -17.16 6.70
CA LEU A 194 3.55 -16.66 6.21
C LEU A 194 4.07 -15.48 7.04
N ARG A 195 3.19 -14.55 7.43
CA ARG A 195 3.51 -13.46 8.36
C ARG A 195 4.18 -14.02 9.63
N GLN A 196 3.57 -15.03 10.25
CA GLN A 196 4.11 -15.61 11.49
C GLN A 196 5.51 -16.21 11.27
N ILE A 197 5.71 -16.90 10.14
CA ILE A 197 7.01 -17.48 9.76
C ILE A 197 8.08 -16.39 9.61
N LEU A 198 7.77 -15.30 8.93
CA LEU A 198 8.69 -14.18 8.70
C LEU A 198 8.98 -13.43 10.00
N HIS A 199 7.96 -13.14 10.79
CA HIS A 199 8.08 -12.52 12.10
C HIS A 199 8.98 -13.34 13.03
N ASP A 200 8.75 -14.66 13.15
CA ASP A 200 9.57 -15.53 13.97
C ASP A 200 11.03 -15.60 13.51
N LYS A 201 11.27 -15.56 12.19
CA LYS A 201 12.63 -15.46 11.65
C LYS A 201 13.29 -14.13 12.06
N ARG A 202 12.57 -13.03 11.94
CA ARG A 202 13.04 -11.68 12.30
C ARG A 202 13.32 -11.60 13.81
N ALA A 203 12.43 -12.13 14.64
CA ALA A 203 12.63 -12.22 16.10
C ALA A 203 13.86 -13.04 16.47
N ARG A 204 14.07 -14.21 15.84
CA ARG A 204 15.29 -15.03 16.06
C ARG A 204 16.57 -14.32 15.65
N ARG A 205 16.51 -13.40 14.66
CA ARG A 205 17.64 -12.57 14.23
C ARG A 205 17.95 -11.44 15.22
N GLY A 206 17.08 -11.18 16.20
CA GLY A 206 17.25 -10.17 17.23
C GLY A 206 16.54 -8.84 16.92
N ALA A 207 15.55 -8.85 16.05
CA ALA A 207 14.69 -7.68 15.86
C ALA A 207 13.96 -7.34 17.17
N VAL A 208 13.83 -6.06 17.45
CA VAL A 208 13.09 -5.53 18.59
C VAL A 208 11.85 -4.83 18.09
N ASP A 209 10.68 -5.31 18.49
CA ASP A 209 9.43 -4.65 18.20
C ASP A 209 9.13 -3.59 19.26
N PHE A 210 8.96 -2.34 18.82
CA PHE A 210 8.56 -1.25 19.70
C PHE A 210 7.05 -1.07 19.57
N ASP A 211 6.32 -1.55 20.57
CA ASP A 211 4.87 -1.28 20.67
C ASP A 211 4.63 0.12 21.25
N LEU A 212 4.79 1.13 20.39
CA LEU A 212 4.50 2.52 20.74
C LEU A 212 3.03 2.81 20.43
N PRO A 213 2.24 3.30 21.43
CA PRO A 213 0.84 3.60 21.20
C PRO A 213 0.69 4.76 20.22
N GLU A 214 0.15 4.46 19.03
CA GLU A 214 -0.21 5.46 18.04
C GLU A 214 -1.63 5.97 18.31
N GLN A 215 -1.83 7.27 18.29
CA GLN A 215 -3.12 7.90 18.55
C GLN A 215 -3.76 8.39 17.25
N LYS A 216 -5.06 8.13 17.07
CA LYS A 216 -5.88 8.68 15.99
C LYS A 216 -6.90 9.65 16.58
N VAL A 217 -6.94 10.87 16.05
CA VAL A 217 -7.98 11.85 16.40
C VAL A 217 -9.18 11.61 15.49
N ILE A 218 -10.34 11.40 16.11
CA ILE A 218 -11.61 11.26 15.38
C ILE A 218 -12.24 12.64 15.27
N LEU A 219 -12.66 13.02 14.07
CA LEU A 219 -13.33 14.27 13.77
C LEU A 219 -14.82 14.02 13.49
N ASP A 220 -15.66 15.02 13.84
CA ASP A 220 -17.06 15.07 13.41
C ASP A 220 -17.17 15.57 11.94
N GLU A 221 -18.40 15.63 11.41
CA GLU A 221 -18.69 16.13 10.04
C GLU A 221 -18.27 17.60 9.82
N LYS A 222 -18.05 18.36 10.89
CA LYS A 222 -17.58 19.75 10.87
C LYS A 222 -16.09 19.88 11.12
N LEU A 223 -15.37 18.74 11.09
CA LEU A 223 -13.94 18.65 11.36
C LEU A 223 -13.52 19.09 12.78
N HIS A 224 -14.41 18.94 13.77
CA HIS A 224 -14.04 19.15 15.16
C HIS A 224 -13.56 17.83 15.77
N PRO A 225 -12.50 17.83 16.60
CA PRO A 225 -12.06 16.64 17.29
C PRO A 225 -13.11 16.23 18.35
N VAL A 226 -13.60 15.00 18.27
CA VAL A 226 -14.58 14.43 19.18
C VAL A 226 -14.00 13.39 20.11
N GLU A 227 -12.96 12.67 19.65
CA GLU A 227 -12.35 11.61 20.43
C GLU A 227 -10.88 11.40 20.00
N ILE A 228 -10.06 10.92 20.93
CA ILE A 228 -8.72 10.41 20.67
C ILE A 228 -8.73 8.93 20.99
N VAL A 229 -8.54 8.09 19.96
CA VAL A 229 -8.51 6.64 20.10
C VAL A 229 -7.09 6.11 19.87
N GLN A 230 -6.74 5.03 20.55
CA GLN A 230 -5.51 4.32 20.26
C GLN A 230 -5.70 3.51 18.96
N ARG A 231 -4.79 3.68 18.01
CA ARG A 231 -4.76 2.84 16.81
C ARG A 231 -4.34 1.43 17.21
N VAL A 232 -5.16 0.46 16.84
CA VAL A 232 -4.85 -0.94 17.10
C VAL A 232 -3.90 -1.42 16.02
N HIS A 233 -2.68 -1.79 16.39
CA HIS A 233 -1.77 -2.53 15.55
C HIS A 233 -1.99 -4.03 15.81
N GLY A 234 -2.27 -4.79 14.76
CA GLY A 234 -2.61 -6.21 14.88
C GLY A 234 -2.02 -7.06 13.76
N ASN A 235 -2.51 -8.30 13.66
CA ASN A 235 -2.02 -9.24 12.64
C ASN A 235 -2.17 -8.73 11.20
N ALA A 236 -3.22 -7.98 10.92
CA ALA A 236 -3.48 -7.47 9.57
C ALA A 236 -2.42 -6.46 9.13
N GLU A 237 -2.04 -5.53 10.00
CA GLU A 237 -0.97 -4.57 9.77
C GLU A 237 0.39 -5.29 9.66
N SER A 238 0.66 -6.23 10.59
CA SER A 238 1.87 -7.05 10.57
C SER A 238 2.02 -7.89 9.30
N ILE A 239 0.94 -8.34 8.66
CA ILE A 239 1.03 -9.06 7.37
C ILE A 239 1.73 -8.19 6.34
N ILE A 240 1.25 -6.96 6.15
CA ILE A 240 1.80 -6.04 5.15
C ILE A 240 3.21 -5.62 5.54
N GLU A 241 3.45 -5.31 6.81
CA GLU A 241 4.78 -4.96 7.32
C GLU A 241 5.82 -6.04 7.02
N GLU A 242 5.56 -7.29 7.39
CA GLU A 242 6.51 -8.39 7.17
C GLU A 242 6.74 -8.66 5.67
N PHE A 243 5.72 -8.50 4.83
CA PHE A 243 5.86 -8.69 3.38
C PHE A 243 6.67 -7.56 2.73
N MET A 244 6.46 -6.31 3.15
CA MET A 244 7.27 -5.18 2.70
C MET A 244 8.73 -5.31 3.17
N LEU A 245 8.96 -5.71 4.42
CA LEU A 245 10.30 -5.97 4.93
C LEU A 245 11.00 -7.07 4.13
N ALA A 246 10.31 -8.18 3.84
CA ALA A 246 10.87 -9.26 3.03
C ALA A 246 11.24 -8.82 1.61
N ALA A 247 10.46 -7.93 1.00
CA ALA A 247 10.72 -7.41 -0.34
C ALA A 247 11.84 -6.36 -0.37
N ASN A 248 12.12 -5.70 0.76
CA ASN A 248 13.16 -4.66 0.88
C ASN A 248 14.53 -5.22 1.32
N GLU A 249 14.61 -6.44 1.87
CA GLU A 249 15.85 -7.14 2.24
C GLU A 249 16.50 -7.85 1.03
#